data_7b514867008d7a66638d5bc45409de9a
#
_entry.id   7b514867008d7a66638d5bc45409de9a
#
_cell.length_a   1.000
_cell.length_b   1.000
_cell.length_c   1.000
_cell.angle_alpha   90.00
_cell.angle_beta   90.00
_cell.angle_gamma   90.00
#
_symmetry.space_group_name_H-M   'P 1'
#
loop_
_entity.id
_entity.type
_entity.pdbx_description
1 polymer ?
#
loop_
_entity_poly.entity_id
_entity_poly.type
_entity_poly.pdbx_seq_one_letter_code
_entity_poly.pdbx_strand_id
1 'polypeptide(L)'
;MNPDPPLILVIEDEAPLRRYLRATLQSFGYRVEEAATGAEGRARLVQLGPDVVLLDLGLPDGDGLDLAREIRGWSRVPIIVVSARGKEEDKIQALDLGADDYLTKPFGSGELLARIRVALRHYQEGAASAPEPVVEIGPLRMDFASREVFLDGAPVHLSPNEYGLLAALVRNAGKVLTHGQLLQEVWGGAPAAQPTYLRVYMASLRKKLEPDPARPRLLHTEPGVGYRLKL
;
A
#
# COMPACT_ATOMS: atom_id res chain seq x y z
N MET A 1 -14.53 3.50 25.93
CA MET A 1 -14.13 2.12 25.73
C MET A 1 -12.84 2.17 24.94
N ASN A 2 -11.72 1.62 25.47
CA ASN A 2 -10.52 1.47 24.64
C ASN A 2 -10.86 0.47 23.54
N PRO A 3 -10.67 0.79 22.26
CA PRO A 3 -10.85 -0.21 21.21
C PRO A 3 -9.91 -1.38 21.48
N ASP A 4 -10.37 -2.60 21.19
CA ASP A 4 -9.51 -3.79 21.30
C ASP A 4 -8.21 -3.56 20.51
N PRO A 5 -7.07 -4.04 21.03
CA PRO A 5 -5.81 -3.91 20.30
C PRO A 5 -5.90 -4.54 18.91
N PRO A 6 -5.32 -3.91 17.86
CA PRO A 6 -5.37 -4.44 16.50
C PRO A 6 -4.83 -5.86 16.42
N LEU A 7 -5.49 -6.69 15.61
CA LEU A 7 -5.13 -8.09 15.38
C LEU A 7 -4.28 -8.22 14.12
N ILE A 8 -3.07 -8.76 14.29
CA ILE A 8 -2.14 -9.05 13.20
C ILE A 8 -2.13 -10.56 12.94
N LEU A 9 -2.43 -10.99 11.73
CA LEU A 9 -2.27 -12.37 11.29
C LEU A 9 -0.89 -12.53 10.64
N VAL A 10 -0.07 -13.42 11.18
CA VAL A 10 1.25 -13.77 10.65
C VAL A 10 1.18 -15.11 9.94
N ILE A 11 1.38 -15.13 8.62
CA ILE A 11 1.42 -16.33 7.78
C ILE A 11 2.88 -16.54 7.36
N GLU A 12 3.57 -17.43 8.03
CA GLU A 12 5.01 -17.65 7.94
C GLU A 12 5.33 -19.10 8.33
N ASP A 13 6.05 -19.84 7.52
CA ASP A 13 6.35 -21.25 7.79
C ASP A 13 7.54 -21.45 8.74
N GLU A 14 8.52 -20.53 8.72
CA GLU A 14 9.68 -20.57 9.58
C GLU A 14 9.32 -20.32 11.06
N ALA A 15 9.26 -21.38 11.86
CA ALA A 15 8.89 -21.28 13.27
C ALA A 15 9.77 -20.31 14.11
N PRO A 16 11.08 -20.17 13.90
CA PRO A 16 11.89 -19.17 14.61
C PRO A 16 11.45 -17.73 14.27
N LEU A 17 11.23 -17.41 13.00
CA LEU A 17 10.80 -16.09 12.57
C LEU A 17 9.38 -15.78 13.04
N ARG A 18 8.47 -16.75 12.95
CA ARG A 18 7.10 -16.61 13.45
C ARG A 18 7.09 -16.27 14.95
N ARG A 19 7.89 -16.98 15.76
CA ARG A 19 8.04 -16.68 17.22
C ARG A 19 8.61 -15.28 17.47
N TYR A 20 9.62 -14.87 16.69
CA TYR A 20 10.20 -13.53 16.78
C TYR A 20 9.16 -12.45 16.47
N LEU A 21 8.42 -12.62 15.36
CA LEU A 21 7.35 -11.69 14.98
C LEU A 21 6.29 -11.58 16.06
N ARG A 22 5.79 -12.71 16.57
CA ARG A 22 4.83 -12.72 17.67
C ARG A 22 5.32 -11.96 18.88
N ALA A 23 6.52 -12.30 19.40
CA ALA A 23 7.07 -11.66 20.58
C ALA A 23 7.26 -10.15 20.38
N THR A 24 7.77 -9.75 19.21
CA THR A 24 7.96 -8.35 18.87
C THR A 24 6.62 -7.62 18.82
N LEU A 25 5.65 -8.11 18.08
CA LEU A 25 4.35 -7.44 17.90
C LEU A 25 3.58 -7.34 19.22
N GLN A 26 3.58 -8.40 20.02
CA GLN A 26 2.93 -8.40 21.34
C GLN A 26 3.58 -7.39 22.31
N SER A 27 4.90 -7.20 22.26
CA SER A 27 5.60 -6.20 23.09
C SER A 27 5.18 -4.76 22.75
N PHE A 28 4.64 -4.53 21.56
CA PHE A 28 4.09 -3.24 21.12
C PHE A 28 2.56 -3.15 21.22
N GLY A 29 1.93 -4.09 21.93
CA GLY A 29 0.51 -4.05 22.24
C GLY A 29 -0.42 -4.58 21.15
N TYR A 30 0.09 -5.27 20.13
CA TYR A 30 -0.75 -5.92 19.12
C TYR A 30 -1.21 -7.30 19.58
N ARG A 31 -2.40 -7.69 19.18
CA ARG A 31 -2.84 -9.10 19.21
C ARG A 31 -2.24 -9.82 18.01
N VAL A 32 -1.82 -11.06 18.19
CA VAL A 32 -1.15 -11.81 17.12
C VAL A 32 -1.73 -13.20 17.02
N GLU A 33 -2.12 -13.56 15.82
CA GLU A 33 -2.45 -14.91 15.40
C GLU A 33 -1.44 -15.41 14.38
N GLU A 34 -1.15 -16.70 14.41
CA GLU A 34 -0.10 -17.31 13.60
C GLU A 34 -0.67 -18.41 12.72
N ALA A 35 -0.16 -18.53 11.51
CA ALA A 35 -0.41 -19.64 10.59
C ALA A 35 0.91 -20.11 9.99
N ALA A 36 1.11 -21.41 9.87
CA ALA A 36 2.32 -22.00 9.30
C ALA A 36 2.16 -22.33 7.80
N THR A 37 0.95 -22.23 7.28
CA THR A 37 0.61 -22.55 5.89
C THR A 37 -0.38 -21.54 5.33
N GLY A 38 -0.48 -21.45 4.01
CA GLY A 38 -1.47 -20.62 3.34
C GLY A 38 -2.91 -21.05 3.64
N ALA A 39 -3.16 -22.37 3.73
CA ALA A 39 -4.47 -22.90 4.07
C ALA A 39 -4.93 -22.50 5.48
N GLU A 40 -4.03 -22.60 6.48
CA GLU A 40 -4.29 -22.10 7.84
C GLU A 40 -4.52 -20.59 7.85
N GLY A 41 -3.68 -19.85 7.13
CA GLY A 41 -3.78 -18.40 7.02
C GLY A 41 -5.14 -17.96 6.49
N ARG A 42 -5.60 -18.59 5.42
CA ARG A 42 -6.92 -18.37 4.83
C ARG A 42 -8.05 -18.64 5.81
N ALA A 43 -8.00 -19.79 6.50
CA ALA A 43 -9.03 -20.15 7.47
C ALA A 43 -9.11 -19.15 8.62
N ARG A 44 -7.96 -18.74 9.19
CA ARG A 44 -7.89 -17.76 10.27
C ARG A 44 -8.33 -16.39 9.83
N LEU A 45 -8.00 -15.99 8.60
CA LEU A 45 -8.42 -14.69 8.04
C LEU A 45 -9.94 -14.58 7.97
N VAL A 46 -10.62 -15.64 7.49
CA VAL A 46 -12.10 -15.69 7.45
C VAL A 46 -12.71 -15.72 8.85
N GLN A 47 -12.11 -16.50 9.76
CA GLN A 47 -12.65 -16.71 11.10
C GLN A 47 -12.48 -15.49 12.01
N LEU A 48 -11.33 -14.80 11.94
CA LEU A 48 -10.91 -13.84 12.93
C LEU A 48 -11.01 -12.38 12.46
N GLY A 49 -11.05 -12.13 11.16
CA GLY A 49 -11.09 -10.77 10.59
C GLY A 49 -9.92 -9.89 11.05
N PRO A 50 -8.66 -10.26 10.79
CA PRO A 50 -7.50 -9.48 11.24
C PRO A 50 -7.48 -8.09 10.61
N ASP A 51 -6.82 -7.15 11.30
CA ASP A 51 -6.64 -5.77 10.85
C ASP A 51 -5.45 -5.62 9.88
N VAL A 52 -4.47 -6.53 9.92
CA VAL A 52 -3.32 -6.60 9.00
C VAL A 52 -2.88 -8.05 8.83
N VAL A 53 -2.44 -8.41 7.64
CA VAL A 53 -1.80 -9.69 7.33
C VAL A 53 -0.32 -9.45 7.03
N LEU A 54 0.58 -10.16 7.73
CA LEU A 54 1.97 -10.34 7.35
C LEU A 54 2.08 -11.68 6.61
N LEU A 55 2.56 -11.66 5.38
CA LEU A 55 2.53 -12.81 4.49
C LEU A 55 3.92 -13.15 3.94
N ASP A 56 4.43 -14.34 4.26
CA ASP A 56 5.57 -14.87 3.51
C ASP A 56 5.14 -15.42 2.15
N LEU A 57 6.04 -15.32 1.18
CA LEU A 57 5.84 -15.87 -0.17
C LEU A 57 6.27 -17.35 -0.27
N GLY A 58 7.16 -17.81 0.62
CA GLY A 58 7.74 -19.15 0.59
C GLY A 58 6.94 -20.17 1.41
N LEU A 59 5.62 -20.24 1.24
CA LEU A 59 4.79 -21.17 2.01
C LEU A 59 4.91 -22.61 1.53
N PRO A 60 4.78 -23.62 2.42
CA PRO A 60 4.98 -25.02 2.07
C PRO A 60 3.86 -25.61 1.20
N ASP A 61 2.70 -24.97 1.18
CA ASP A 61 1.49 -25.44 0.48
C ASP A 61 1.16 -24.58 -0.76
N GLY A 62 2.00 -23.60 -1.12
CA GLY A 62 1.82 -22.81 -2.34
C GLY A 62 2.59 -21.49 -2.34
N ASP A 63 2.53 -20.74 -3.44
CA ASP A 63 3.13 -19.40 -3.50
C ASP A 63 2.24 -18.39 -2.76
N GLY A 64 2.83 -17.63 -1.83
CA GLY A 64 2.14 -16.56 -1.11
C GLY A 64 1.59 -15.46 -2.03
N LEU A 65 2.14 -15.29 -3.23
CA LEU A 65 1.58 -14.38 -4.24
C LEU A 65 0.18 -14.79 -4.69
N ASP A 66 -0.04 -16.09 -4.89
CA ASP A 66 -1.36 -16.61 -5.26
C ASP A 66 -2.35 -16.44 -4.10
N LEU A 67 -1.90 -16.64 -2.86
CA LEU A 67 -2.70 -16.40 -1.67
C LEU A 67 -3.06 -14.90 -1.53
N ALA A 68 -2.12 -13.99 -1.78
CA ALA A 68 -2.38 -12.54 -1.76
C ALA A 68 -3.45 -12.16 -2.80
N ARG A 69 -3.33 -12.67 -4.03
CA ARG A 69 -4.32 -12.46 -5.11
C ARG A 69 -5.71 -13.00 -4.71
N GLU A 70 -5.75 -14.20 -4.14
CA GLU A 70 -7.01 -14.82 -3.70
C GLU A 70 -7.67 -13.98 -2.60
N ILE A 71 -6.92 -13.59 -1.56
CA ILE A 71 -7.42 -12.75 -0.47
C ILE A 71 -7.98 -11.43 -1.03
N ARG A 72 -7.26 -10.79 -1.95
CA ARG A 72 -7.67 -9.51 -2.53
C ARG A 72 -8.97 -9.61 -3.35
N GLY A 73 -9.32 -10.80 -3.85
CA GLY A 73 -10.59 -11.05 -4.54
C GLY A 73 -11.84 -10.85 -3.65
N TRP A 74 -11.71 -10.97 -2.33
CA TRP A 74 -12.84 -10.90 -1.40
C TRP A 74 -12.58 -10.07 -0.12
N SER A 75 -11.36 -9.64 0.13
CA SER A 75 -11.00 -8.85 1.33
C SER A 75 -10.15 -7.63 0.98
N ARG A 76 -10.37 -6.56 1.72
CA ARG A 76 -9.55 -5.33 1.67
C ARG A 76 -8.55 -5.22 2.82
N VAL A 77 -8.39 -6.30 3.60
CA VAL A 77 -7.40 -6.32 4.69
C VAL A 77 -6.01 -5.95 4.15
N PRO A 78 -5.26 -5.07 4.80
CA PRO A 78 -3.91 -4.74 4.39
C PRO A 78 -3.01 -5.98 4.44
N ILE A 79 -2.27 -6.22 3.34
CA ILE A 79 -1.32 -7.31 3.20
C ILE A 79 0.08 -6.72 3.07
N ILE A 80 0.94 -6.99 4.03
CA ILE A 80 2.37 -6.67 3.97
C ILE A 80 3.11 -7.97 3.68
N VAL A 81 3.72 -8.05 2.51
CA VAL A 81 4.58 -9.20 2.15
C VAL A 81 5.91 -9.08 2.89
N VAL A 82 6.35 -10.19 3.49
CA VAL A 82 7.61 -10.30 4.24
C VAL A 82 8.41 -11.45 3.64
N SER A 83 9.40 -11.19 2.77
CA SER A 83 10.03 -12.26 2.00
C SER A 83 11.53 -12.05 1.81
N ALA A 84 12.27 -13.15 1.63
CA ALA A 84 13.68 -13.15 1.21
C ALA A 84 13.86 -12.84 -0.27
N ARG A 85 12.79 -12.88 -1.08
CA ARG A 85 12.84 -12.49 -2.49
C ARG A 85 13.08 -10.99 -2.57
N GLY A 86 14.28 -10.57 -2.99
CA GLY A 86 14.69 -9.15 -2.94
C GLY A 86 14.70 -8.45 -4.28
N LYS A 87 14.42 -9.17 -5.38
CA LYS A 87 14.42 -8.60 -6.73
C LYS A 87 13.30 -7.60 -6.91
N GLU A 88 13.54 -6.59 -7.72
CA GLU A 88 12.55 -5.55 -8.04
C GLU A 88 11.29 -6.16 -8.68
N GLU A 89 11.47 -7.16 -9.54
CA GLU A 89 10.37 -7.87 -10.20
C GLU A 89 9.43 -8.55 -9.19
N ASP A 90 9.97 -9.20 -8.15
CA ASP A 90 9.18 -9.85 -7.10
C ASP A 90 8.32 -8.83 -6.33
N LYS A 91 8.89 -7.65 -6.05
CA LYS A 91 8.17 -6.57 -5.34
C LYS A 91 7.04 -6.00 -6.19
N ILE A 92 7.32 -5.72 -7.48
CA ILE A 92 6.33 -5.24 -8.43
C ILE A 92 5.19 -6.25 -8.52
N GLN A 93 5.51 -7.53 -8.72
CA GLN A 93 4.53 -8.59 -8.83
C GLN A 93 3.65 -8.69 -7.58
N ALA A 94 4.22 -8.65 -6.38
CA ALA A 94 3.47 -8.70 -5.14
C ALA A 94 2.47 -7.53 -5.01
N LEU A 95 2.92 -6.30 -5.31
CA LEU A 95 2.09 -5.10 -5.26
C LEU A 95 0.99 -5.12 -6.34
N ASP A 96 1.30 -5.55 -7.56
CA ASP A 96 0.32 -5.68 -8.65
C ASP A 96 -0.75 -6.75 -8.37
N LEU A 97 -0.39 -7.79 -7.61
CA LEU A 97 -1.31 -8.84 -7.18
C LEU A 97 -2.13 -8.48 -5.95
N GLY A 98 -1.92 -7.29 -5.38
CA GLY A 98 -2.75 -6.73 -4.34
C GLY A 98 -2.14 -6.67 -2.94
N ALA A 99 -0.84 -6.90 -2.78
CA ALA A 99 -0.15 -6.52 -1.55
C ALA A 99 -0.14 -4.99 -1.40
N ASP A 100 -0.26 -4.50 -0.17
CA ASP A 100 -0.22 -3.06 0.13
C ASP A 100 1.21 -2.56 0.38
N ASP A 101 2.11 -3.46 0.82
CA ASP A 101 3.51 -3.14 1.05
C ASP A 101 4.39 -4.39 0.96
N TYR A 102 5.70 -4.18 0.87
CA TYR A 102 6.69 -5.25 0.75
C TYR A 102 7.90 -4.98 1.66
N LEU A 103 8.25 -5.97 2.49
CA LEU A 103 9.39 -5.93 3.39
C LEU A 103 10.37 -7.06 3.07
N THR A 104 11.59 -6.71 2.71
CA THR A 104 12.61 -7.71 2.35
C THR A 104 13.35 -8.22 3.60
N LYS A 105 13.48 -9.53 3.75
CA LYS A 105 14.30 -10.16 4.78
C LYS A 105 15.81 -10.02 4.43
N PRO A 106 16.72 -9.69 5.37
CA PRO A 106 16.47 -9.36 6.78
C PRO A 106 15.98 -7.93 6.96
N PHE A 107 15.14 -7.70 7.96
CA PHE A 107 14.56 -6.39 8.29
C PHE A 107 14.70 -6.06 9.77
N GLY A 108 14.61 -4.77 10.08
CA GLY A 108 14.57 -4.29 11.46
C GLY A 108 13.14 -4.25 12.01
N SER A 109 12.99 -4.50 13.33
CA SER A 109 11.68 -4.38 13.99
C SER A 109 11.05 -3.00 13.83
N GLY A 110 11.86 -1.94 13.86
CA GLY A 110 11.39 -0.56 13.67
C GLY A 110 10.75 -0.33 12.29
N GLU A 111 11.33 -0.90 11.23
CA GLU A 111 10.78 -0.81 9.87
C GLU A 111 9.45 -1.56 9.77
N LEU A 112 9.40 -2.81 10.25
CA LEU A 112 8.17 -3.61 10.28
C LEU A 112 7.04 -2.85 10.99
N LEU A 113 7.29 -2.33 12.19
CA LEU A 113 6.31 -1.60 12.99
C LEU A 113 5.84 -0.31 12.31
N ALA A 114 6.73 0.40 11.62
CA ALA A 114 6.36 1.59 10.86
C ALA A 114 5.38 1.25 9.74
N ARG A 115 5.63 0.16 8.98
CA ARG A 115 4.76 -0.31 7.90
C ARG A 115 3.40 -0.77 8.42
N ILE A 116 3.37 -1.51 9.54
CA ILE A 116 2.10 -1.92 10.18
C ILE A 116 1.27 -0.71 10.61
N ARG A 117 1.89 0.32 11.23
CA ARG A 117 1.16 1.53 11.62
C ARG A 117 0.55 2.25 10.41
N VAL A 118 1.27 2.33 9.30
CA VAL A 118 0.75 2.92 8.05
C VAL A 118 -0.42 2.10 7.52
N ALA A 119 -0.28 0.77 7.45
CA ALA A 119 -1.33 -0.13 6.98
C ALA A 119 -2.61 -0.03 7.82
N LEU A 120 -2.48 -0.04 9.17
CA LEU A 120 -3.61 0.10 10.10
C LEU A 120 -4.32 1.44 9.95
N ARG A 121 -3.58 2.53 9.82
CA ARG A 121 -4.17 3.87 9.63
C ARG A 121 -5.03 3.90 8.38
N HIS A 122 -4.52 3.44 7.24
CA HIS A 122 -5.27 3.42 5.98
C HIS A 122 -6.49 2.48 6.03
N TYR A 123 -6.38 1.37 6.74
CA TYR A 123 -7.50 0.44 6.88
C TYR A 123 -8.63 1.04 7.71
N GLN A 124 -8.30 1.70 8.82
CA GLN A 124 -9.28 2.37 9.68
C GLN A 124 -9.93 3.56 8.97
N GLU A 125 -9.15 4.36 8.27
CA GLU A 125 -9.66 5.47 7.45
C GLU A 125 -10.56 4.97 6.30
N GLY A 126 -10.20 3.87 5.65
CA GLY A 126 -10.99 3.24 4.58
C GLY A 126 -12.27 2.54 5.07
N ALA A 127 -12.29 2.05 6.31
CA ALA A 127 -13.47 1.41 6.90
C ALA A 127 -14.49 2.43 7.46
N ALA A 128 -14.05 3.65 7.79
CA ALA A 128 -14.88 4.68 8.43
C ALA A 128 -15.49 5.67 7.43
N SER A 129 -15.12 5.67 6.16
CA SER A 129 -15.58 6.69 5.21
C SER A 129 -16.07 6.11 3.89
N ALA A 130 -17.28 6.50 3.48
CA ALA A 130 -17.44 7.01 2.12
C ALA A 130 -16.25 7.97 1.85
N PRO A 131 -15.58 7.95 0.67
CA PRO A 131 -14.42 8.81 0.45
C PRO A 131 -14.78 10.23 0.85
N GLU A 132 -14.02 10.80 1.80
CA GLU A 132 -14.24 12.18 2.16
C GLU A 132 -14.18 12.99 0.87
N PRO A 133 -15.18 13.81 0.60
CA PRO A 133 -15.22 14.60 -0.64
C PRO A 133 -13.99 15.50 -0.75
N VAL A 134 -13.34 15.82 0.39
CA VAL A 134 -12.15 16.65 0.46
C VAL A 134 -11.06 15.94 1.24
N VAL A 135 -9.87 15.81 0.66
CA VAL A 135 -8.67 15.23 1.30
C VAL A 135 -7.59 16.31 1.37
N GLU A 136 -6.97 16.46 2.54
CA GLU A 136 -5.84 17.38 2.76
C GLU A 136 -4.58 16.58 3.15
N ILE A 137 -3.48 16.82 2.42
CA ILE A 137 -2.18 16.20 2.66
C ILE A 137 -1.11 17.28 2.61
N GLY A 138 -0.70 17.76 3.78
CA GLY A 138 0.21 18.89 3.88
C GLY A 138 -0.35 20.14 3.16
N PRO A 139 0.35 20.71 2.17
CA PRO A 139 -0.14 21.87 1.42
C PRO A 139 -1.18 21.53 0.35
N LEU A 140 -1.35 20.25 0.03
CA LEU A 140 -2.25 19.76 -1.02
C LEU A 140 -3.65 19.53 -0.45
N ARG A 141 -4.66 20.16 -1.05
CA ARG A 141 -6.08 19.90 -0.81
C ARG A 141 -6.76 19.47 -2.11
N MET A 142 -7.47 18.38 -2.07
CA MET A 142 -8.19 17.83 -3.21
C MET A 142 -9.66 17.60 -2.87
N ASP A 143 -10.55 18.24 -3.60
CA ASP A 143 -12.00 18.04 -3.52
C ASP A 143 -12.42 17.11 -4.68
N PHE A 144 -12.83 15.89 -4.32
CA PHE A 144 -13.25 14.88 -5.29
C PHE A 144 -14.65 15.14 -5.85
N ALA A 145 -15.50 15.87 -5.13
CA ALA A 145 -16.87 16.17 -5.57
C ALA A 145 -16.87 17.26 -6.63
N SER A 146 -16.14 18.38 -6.39
CA SER A 146 -15.99 19.45 -7.38
C SER A 146 -14.87 19.19 -8.39
N ARG A 147 -14.00 18.19 -8.16
CA ARG A 147 -12.78 17.89 -8.93
C ARG A 147 -11.76 19.04 -8.91
N GLU A 148 -11.74 19.80 -7.84
CA GLU A 148 -10.81 20.91 -7.64
C GLU A 148 -9.58 20.48 -6.84
N VAL A 149 -8.44 21.09 -7.17
CA VAL A 149 -7.17 20.86 -6.50
C VAL A 149 -6.57 22.20 -6.09
N PHE A 150 -6.09 22.28 -4.86
CA PHE A 150 -5.45 23.45 -4.31
C PHE A 150 -4.08 23.08 -3.73
N LEU A 151 -3.11 23.98 -3.88
CA LEU A 151 -1.80 23.89 -3.25
C LEU A 151 -1.58 25.19 -2.46
N ASP A 152 -1.32 25.09 -1.16
CA ASP A 152 -1.22 26.24 -0.25
C ASP A 152 -2.42 27.21 -0.39
N GLY A 153 -3.63 26.69 -0.61
CA GLY A 153 -4.86 27.45 -0.81
C GLY A 153 -5.05 28.04 -2.21
N ALA A 154 -4.07 27.97 -3.08
CA ALA A 154 -4.17 28.44 -4.47
C ALA A 154 -4.70 27.32 -5.39
N PRO A 155 -5.66 27.59 -6.31
CA PRO A 155 -6.17 26.60 -7.22
C PRO A 155 -5.11 26.13 -8.23
N VAL A 156 -5.05 24.82 -8.47
CA VAL A 156 -4.13 24.19 -9.43
C VAL A 156 -4.93 23.57 -10.56
N HIS A 157 -4.73 24.03 -11.79
CA HIS A 157 -5.39 23.49 -12.97
C HIS A 157 -4.66 22.24 -13.49
N LEU A 158 -5.37 21.10 -13.44
CA LEU A 158 -4.89 19.81 -13.91
C LEU A 158 -5.68 19.36 -15.15
N SER A 159 -4.98 18.74 -16.09
CA SER A 159 -5.65 18.01 -17.18
C SER A 159 -6.36 16.77 -16.64
N PRO A 160 -7.31 16.15 -17.38
CA PRO A 160 -8.02 14.96 -16.92
C PRO A 160 -7.09 13.80 -16.49
N ASN A 161 -6.00 13.57 -17.22
CA ASN A 161 -5.04 12.53 -16.91
C ASN A 161 -4.16 12.88 -15.69
N GLU A 162 -3.73 14.13 -15.55
CA GLU A 162 -3.02 14.62 -14.37
C GLU A 162 -3.90 14.51 -13.12
N TYR A 163 -5.17 14.90 -13.23
CA TYR A 163 -6.14 14.76 -12.15
C TYR A 163 -6.35 13.28 -11.78
N GLY A 164 -6.56 12.40 -12.77
CA GLY A 164 -6.72 10.97 -12.53
C GLY A 164 -5.50 10.37 -11.83
N LEU A 165 -4.29 10.73 -12.26
CA LEU A 165 -3.05 10.27 -11.67
C LEU A 165 -2.87 10.77 -10.23
N LEU A 166 -3.15 12.06 -9.98
CA LEU A 166 -3.10 12.62 -8.63
C LEU A 166 -4.17 11.98 -7.73
N ALA A 167 -5.38 11.79 -8.24
CA ALA A 167 -6.48 11.16 -7.50
C ALA A 167 -6.16 9.72 -7.08
N ALA A 168 -5.53 8.93 -7.96
CA ALA A 168 -5.05 7.59 -7.64
C ALA A 168 -4.04 7.62 -6.50
N LEU A 169 -3.07 8.54 -6.56
CA LEU A 169 -2.03 8.70 -5.54
C LEU A 169 -2.59 9.22 -4.21
N VAL A 170 -3.54 10.16 -4.23
CA VAL A 170 -4.18 10.71 -3.01
C VAL A 170 -5.02 9.65 -2.31
N ARG A 171 -5.82 8.87 -3.05
CA ARG A 171 -6.61 7.76 -2.46
C ARG A 171 -5.73 6.66 -1.84
N ASN A 172 -4.49 6.56 -2.29
CA ASN A 172 -3.51 5.59 -1.81
C ASN A 172 -2.30 6.27 -1.16
N ALA A 173 -2.51 7.44 -0.55
CA ALA A 173 -1.43 8.23 0.04
C ALA A 173 -0.62 7.40 1.06
N GLY A 174 0.70 7.50 1.00
CA GLY A 174 1.62 6.69 1.80
C GLY A 174 1.95 5.30 1.23
N LYS A 175 1.13 4.78 0.29
CA LYS A 175 1.42 3.49 -0.39
C LYS A 175 2.22 3.72 -1.68
N VAL A 176 3.00 2.71 -2.06
CA VAL A 176 3.62 2.66 -3.38
C VAL A 176 2.61 2.11 -4.38
N LEU A 177 2.34 2.87 -5.44
CA LEU A 177 1.59 2.37 -6.59
C LEU A 177 2.56 2.03 -7.71
N THR A 178 2.46 0.81 -8.24
CA THR A 178 3.29 0.37 -9.36
C THR A 178 2.91 1.11 -10.65
N HIS A 179 3.82 1.10 -11.63
CA HIS A 179 3.51 1.65 -12.95
C HIS A 179 2.28 0.99 -13.56
N GLY A 180 2.13 -0.34 -13.40
CA GLY A 180 0.98 -1.10 -13.91
C GLY A 180 -0.33 -0.68 -13.25
N GLN A 181 -0.36 -0.57 -11.92
CA GLN A 181 -1.54 -0.12 -11.16
C GLN A 181 -1.99 1.29 -11.58
N LEU A 182 -1.05 2.23 -11.70
CA LEU A 182 -1.37 3.60 -12.12
C LEU A 182 -1.88 3.66 -13.56
N LEU A 183 -1.28 2.88 -14.48
CA LEU A 183 -1.75 2.79 -15.86
C LEU A 183 -3.15 2.18 -15.92
N GLN A 184 -3.42 1.15 -15.15
CA GLN A 184 -4.74 0.52 -15.09
C GLN A 184 -5.80 1.48 -14.53
N GLU A 185 -5.50 2.18 -13.44
CA GLU A 185 -6.46 3.06 -12.76
C GLU A 185 -6.79 4.32 -13.59
N VAL A 186 -5.79 4.90 -14.26
CA VAL A 186 -5.96 6.16 -14.98
C VAL A 186 -6.43 5.95 -16.43
N TRP A 187 -5.96 4.88 -17.08
CA TRP A 187 -6.22 4.62 -18.50
C TRP A 187 -6.98 3.32 -18.79
N GLY A 188 -7.43 2.60 -17.73
CA GLY A 188 -8.20 1.37 -17.87
C GLY A 188 -7.46 0.21 -18.55
N GLY A 189 -6.11 0.21 -18.47
CA GLY A 189 -5.29 -0.81 -19.12
C GLY A 189 -5.30 -0.76 -20.65
N ALA A 190 -5.60 0.40 -21.23
CA ALA A 190 -5.57 0.56 -22.68
C ALA A 190 -4.21 0.12 -23.26
N PRO A 191 -4.17 -0.68 -24.36
CA PRO A 191 -2.92 -1.23 -24.93
C PRO A 191 -1.89 -0.18 -25.33
N ALA A 192 -2.31 1.08 -25.52
CA ALA A 192 -1.46 2.21 -25.84
C ALA A 192 -0.84 2.91 -24.60
N ALA A 193 -1.29 2.58 -23.40
CA ALA A 193 -0.78 3.21 -22.19
C ALA A 193 0.60 2.63 -21.83
N GLN A 194 1.66 3.36 -22.18
CA GLN A 194 3.05 2.94 -21.91
C GLN A 194 3.58 3.64 -20.65
N PRO A 195 4.53 3.04 -19.91
CA PRO A 195 5.18 3.66 -18.76
C PRO A 195 5.81 5.03 -19.06
N THR A 196 6.16 5.29 -20.33
CA THR A 196 6.68 6.58 -20.80
C THR A 196 5.66 7.71 -20.59
N TYR A 197 4.37 7.47 -20.85
CA TYR A 197 3.31 8.48 -20.62
C TYR A 197 3.19 8.83 -19.15
N LEU A 198 3.25 7.82 -18.28
CA LEU A 198 3.20 8.02 -16.84
C LEU A 198 4.32 8.94 -16.34
N ARG A 199 5.56 8.76 -16.85
CA ARG A 199 6.70 9.63 -16.53
C ARG A 199 6.46 11.09 -16.95
N VAL A 200 5.86 11.30 -18.12
CA VAL A 200 5.54 12.64 -18.63
C VAL A 200 4.51 13.33 -17.72
N TYR A 201 3.44 12.63 -17.35
CA TYR A 201 2.41 13.19 -16.46
C TYR A 201 2.94 13.41 -15.03
N MET A 202 3.77 12.52 -14.51
CA MET A 202 4.43 12.71 -13.21
C MET A 202 5.37 13.92 -13.22
N ALA A 203 6.12 14.12 -14.30
CA ALA A 203 6.96 15.31 -14.46
C ALA A 203 6.11 16.60 -14.53
N SER A 204 4.97 16.55 -15.22
CA SER A 204 4.03 17.67 -15.31
C SER A 204 3.38 17.98 -13.95
N LEU A 205 2.92 16.96 -13.22
CA LEU A 205 2.40 17.12 -11.86
C LEU A 205 3.42 17.75 -10.92
N ARG A 206 4.68 17.29 -10.94
CA ARG A 206 5.73 17.87 -10.12
C ARG A 206 5.97 19.34 -10.41
N LYS A 207 5.93 19.75 -11.68
CA LYS A 207 6.04 21.19 -12.05
C LYS A 207 4.92 22.05 -11.46
N LYS A 208 3.75 21.45 -11.19
CA LYS A 208 2.59 22.17 -10.67
C LYS A 208 2.46 22.08 -9.14
N LEU A 209 2.97 21.01 -8.52
CA LEU A 209 2.73 20.69 -7.11
C LEU A 209 3.97 20.72 -6.24
N GLU A 210 5.17 20.79 -6.83
CA GLU A 210 6.42 20.77 -6.07
C GLU A 210 7.16 22.10 -6.19
N PRO A 211 7.71 22.62 -5.09
CA PRO A 211 8.58 23.81 -5.14
C PRO A 211 9.82 23.60 -6.01
N ASP A 212 10.36 22.38 -5.98
CA ASP A 212 11.47 21.92 -6.82
C ASP A 212 11.11 20.55 -7.44
N PRO A 213 10.76 20.50 -8.73
CA PRO A 213 10.41 19.25 -9.41
C PRO A 213 11.52 18.19 -9.42
N ALA A 214 12.79 18.61 -9.31
CA ALA A 214 13.94 17.70 -9.26
C ALA A 214 14.13 17.08 -7.86
N ARG A 215 13.61 17.73 -6.82
CA ARG A 215 13.65 17.29 -5.43
C ARG A 215 12.24 17.23 -4.82
N PRO A 216 11.38 16.33 -5.32
CA PRO A 216 9.98 16.31 -4.92
C PRO A 216 9.81 15.95 -3.45
N ARG A 217 8.88 16.64 -2.78
CA ARG A 217 8.53 16.43 -1.36
C ARG A 217 7.25 15.64 -1.22
N LEU A 218 6.30 15.78 -2.14
CA LEU A 218 5.01 15.10 -2.16
C LEU A 218 5.05 13.83 -3.04
N LEU A 219 5.51 13.97 -4.30
CA LEU A 219 5.41 12.95 -5.33
C LEU A 219 6.75 12.21 -5.50
N HIS A 220 6.96 11.18 -4.69
CA HIS A 220 8.20 10.39 -4.69
C HIS A 220 8.21 9.34 -5.80
N THR A 221 9.40 9.10 -6.36
CA THR A 221 9.66 7.95 -7.24
C THR A 221 10.23 6.82 -6.40
N GLU A 222 9.64 5.63 -6.53
CA GLU A 222 10.24 4.38 -6.07
C GLU A 222 10.92 3.74 -7.29
N PRO A 223 12.26 3.80 -7.38
CA PRO A 223 12.98 3.40 -8.60
C PRO A 223 12.61 2.00 -9.05
N GLY A 224 12.31 1.85 -10.35
CA GLY A 224 11.89 0.61 -10.98
C GLY A 224 10.49 0.14 -10.62
N VAL A 225 9.90 0.57 -9.52
CA VAL A 225 8.60 0.10 -9.02
C VAL A 225 7.46 1.01 -9.46
N GLY A 226 7.51 2.31 -9.07
CA GLY A 226 6.40 3.21 -9.33
C GLY A 226 6.51 4.54 -8.59
N TYR A 227 5.40 5.00 -8.03
CA TYR A 227 5.32 6.29 -7.37
C TYR A 227 4.54 6.22 -6.06
N ARG A 228 4.84 7.14 -5.15
CA ARG A 228 4.18 7.30 -3.86
C ARG A 228 3.89 8.76 -3.59
N LEU A 229 2.69 9.06 -3.08
CA LEU A 229 2.40 10.33 -2.44
C LEU A 229 2.80 10.20 -0.96
N LYS A 230 3.72 11.06 -0.52
CA LYS A 230 4.18 11.09 0.88
C LYS A 230 3.18 11.87 1.74
N LEU A 231 2.94 11.38 2.95
CA LEU A 231 2.12 12.02 3.97
C LEU A 231 2.95 12.99 4.82
#